data_56228e35ffcedcfdb14ea7fc088060e9
#
_entry.id   56228e35ffcedcfdb14ea7fc088060e9
#
_cell.length_a   1.000
_cell.length_b   1.000
_cell.length_c   1.000
_cell.angle_alpha   90.00
_cell.angle_beta   90.00
_cell.angle_gamma   90.00
#
_symmetry.space_group_name_H-M   'P 1'
#
loop_
_entity.id
_entity.type
_entity.pdbx_description
1 polymer ?
#
loop_
_entity_poly.entity_id
_entity_poly.type
_entity_poly.pdbx_seq_one_letter_code
_entity_poly.pdbx_strand_id
1 'polypeptide(L)'
;MSNPDKNFNIGEGNSVMDSIRLSRILIPAIIGISIVTYMMYNQLDMEEFARINWNGHLLFWLFMAVMMYVLRHLFYAARLRLMSDEVFGWKKSIQLIFIWEFASAVSPTSVGGSGVALFLLAQEKLSAGKTVSVVLYSMVLDTVFFIIALPLLYLALGATIIRPGMTSITDLDGFGYTFMTVLVIMTLYGLVFFYGLFMNPRSIHRILLFFSRRKMLSRFKDSLMKTAEDVIVTSKQLVQKPMSYHIKAMIHTTGAWVTRFVAISFIIVALVPDTGLDIFNQLTLLGRGASMHVVTAFTPTPGGSGVAEYLFGGFYSDYISEGISSLAALIWRLITYYPYLIAGVIIVPIWFSDIVKRKRTGEL
;
A
#
# COMPACT_ATOMS: atom_id res chain seq x y z
N MET A 1 -29.27 -27.28 -35.71
CA MET A 1 -29.32 -27.47 -34.26
C MET A 1 -27.94 -27.92 -33.81
N SER A 2 -27.05 -27.02 -33.50
CA SER A 2 -25.69 -27.29 -33.00
C SER A 2 -25.63 -26.71 -31.59
N ASN A 3 -25.30 -27.60 -30.66
CA ASN A 3 -25.25 -27.42 -29.23
C ASN A 3 -24.15 -26.42 -28.82
N PRO A 4 -24.40 -25.33 -28.06
CA PRO A 4 -23.39 -24.35 -27.69
C PRO A 4 -22.70 -24.62 -26.35
N ASP A 5 -22.75 -25.83 -25.81
CA ASP A 5 -22.07 -26.19 -24.55
C ASP A 5 -20.69 -26.79 -24.82
N LYS A 6 -19.74 -25.97 -25.25
CA LYS A 6 -18.32 -26.28 -25.05
C LYS A 6 -17.89 -25.77 -23.68
N ASN A 7 -18.00 -26.68 -22.72
CA ASN A 7 -17.42 -26.59 -21.41
C ASN A 7 -16.05 -25.96 -21.43
N PHE A 8 -15.93 -24.82 -20.74
CA PHE A 8 -14.68 -24.20 -20.36
C PHE A 8 -13.89 -25.22 -19.53
N ASN A 9 -12.80 -25.72 -20.09
CA ASN A 9 -12.02 -26.82 -19.52
C ASN A 9 -11.31 -26.34 -18.26
N ILE A 10 -11.89 -26.59 -17.09
CA ILE A 10 -11.43 -26.26 -15.73
C ILE A 10 -10.09 -26.97 -15.39
N GLY A 11 -9.60 -27.85 -16.26
CA GLY A 11 -8.39 -28.65 -16.05
C GLY A 11 -7.08 -27.85 -16.00
N GLU A 12 -6.97 -26.72 -16.71
CA GLU A 12 -5.74 -25.91 -16.71
C GLU A 12 -5.61 -24.98 -15.51
N GLY A 13 -6.72 -24.53 -14.94
CA GLY A 13 -6.71 -23.76 -13.68
C GLY A 13 -6.22 -24.60 -12.49
N ASN A 14 -6.51 -25.89 -12.50
CA ASN A 14 -6.07 -26.80 -11.45
C ASN A 14 -4.55 -27.04 -11.49
N SER A 15 -3.92 -27.07 -12.66
CA SER A 15 -2.47 -27.30 -12.79
C SER A 15 -1.63 -26.14 -12.23
N VAL A 16 -2.12 -24.90 -12.31
CA VAL A 16 -1.45 -23.73 -11.73
C VAL A 16 -1.67 -23.69 -10.22
N MET A 17 -2.85 -24.10 -9.73
CA MET A 17 -3.15 -24.12 -8.30
C MET A 17 -2.55 -25.35 -7.58
N ASP A 18 -2.47 -26.49 -8.21
CA ASP A 18 -1.74 -27.66 -7.69
C ASP A 18 -0.22 -27.44 -7.69
N SER A 19 0.29 -26.52 -8.52
CA SER A 19 1.68 -26.09 -8.49
C SER A 19 1.99 -25.06 -7.39
N ILE A 20 0.99 -24.37 -6.84
CA ILE A 20 1.14 -23.52 -5.66
C ILE A 20 0.98 -24.41 -4.42
N ARG A 21 2.00 -25.24 -4.16
CA ARG A 21 2.09 -25.95 -2.87
C ARG A 21 2.02 -24.92 -1.75
N LEU A 22 1.29 -25.24 -0.67
CA LEU A 22 1.20 -24.42 0.54
C LEU A 22 2.58 -23.89 0.98
N SER A 23 3.64 -24.68 0.75
CA SER A 23 5.03 -24.29 0.94
C SER A 23 5.46 -23.05 0.15
N ARG A 24 4.93 -22.79 -1.05
CA ARG A 24 5.27 -21.59 -1.85
C ARG A 24 4.63 -20.30 -1.33
N ILE A 25 3.58 -20.41 -0.53
CA ILE A 25 2.95 -19.26 0.17
C ILE A 25 3.61 -19.10 1.54
N LEU A 26 3.89 -20.20 2.22
CA LEU A 26 4.53 -20.18 3.54
C LEU A 26 6.01 -19.78 3.48
N ILE A 27 6.75 -20.13 2.41
CA ILE A 27 8.16 -19.76 2.27
C ILE A 27 8.37 -18.25 2.30
N PRO A 28 7.68 -17.40 1.49
CA PRO A 28 7.80 -15.96 1.60
C PRO A 28 7.36 -15.41 2.98
N ALA A 29 6.33 -16.01 3.59
CA ALA A 29 5.88 -15.62 4.92
C ALA A 29 6.94 -15.96 5.99
N ILE A 30 7.51 -17.17 5.95
CA ILE A 30 8.59 -17.60 6.85
C ILE A 30 9.83 -16.73 6.63
N ILE A 31 10.22 -16.45 5.38
CA ILE A 31 11.32 -15.55 5.06
C ILE A 31 11.03 -14.15 5.61
N GLY A 32 9.83 -13.61 5.40
CA GLY A 32 9.41 -12.32 5.94
C GLY A 32 9.49 -12.27 7.46
N ILE A 33 8.97 -13.28 8.15
CA ILE A 33 9.05 -13.39 9.62
C ILE A 33 10.50 -13.53 10.08
N SER A 34 11.31 -14.35 9.41
CA SER A 34 12.72 -14.53 9.76
C SER A 34 13.51 -13.25 9.61
N ILE A 35 13.28 -12.51 8.51
CA ILE A 35 13.89 -11.18 8.30
C ILE A 35 13.44 -10.21 9.40
N VAL A 36 12.16 -10.19 9.72
CA VAL A 36 11.59 -9.34 10.79
C VAL A 36 12.19 -9.70 12.14
N THR A 37 12.24 -10.97 12.49
CA THR A 37 12.83 -11.45 13.77
C THR A 37 14.30 -11.09 13.83
N TYR A 38 15.05 -11.30 12.74
CA TYR A 38 16.46 -10.93 12.65
C TYR A 38 16.66 -9.41 12.79
N MET A 39 15.82 -8.60 12.13
CA MET A 39 15.88 -7.14 12.23
C MET A 39 15.52 -6.67 13.64
N MET A 40 14.48 -7.22 14.24
CA MET A 40 14.12 -6.93 15.64
C MET A 40 15.27 -7.27 16.59
N TYR A 41 15.87 -8.45 16.42
CA TYR A 41 16.99 -8.88 17.25
C TYR A 41 18.21 -7.95 17.14
N ASN A 42 18.53 -7.47 15.93
CA ASN A 42 19.68 -6.60 15.70
C ASN A 42 19.39 -5.10 15.98
N GLN A 43 18.14 -4.67 15.97
CA GLN A 43 17.74 -3.27 16.18
C GLN A 43 17.23 -2.99 17.59
N LEU A 44 16.87 -4.05 18.34
CA LEU A 44 16.45 -3.92 19.73
C LEU A 44 17.68 -3.69 20.59
N ASP A 45 17.99 -2.43 20.87
CA ASP A 45 18.84 -2.08 21.97
C ASP A 45 18.06 -2.18 23.27
N MET A 46 18.31 -3.24 24.03
CA MET A 46 17.60 -3.51 25.29
C MET A 46 17.93 -2.44 26.36
N GLU A 47 19.08 -1.76 26.24
CA GLU A 47 19.42 -0.66 27.13
C GLU A 47 18.61 0.60 26.79
N GLU A 48 18.44 0.94 25.52
CA GLU A 48 17.56 2.02 25.08
C GLU A 48 16.10 1.73 25.45
N PHE A 49 15.63 0.49 25.26
CA PHE A 49 14.28 0.08 25.63
C PHE A 49 14.04 0.20 27.14
N ALA A 50 15.03 -0.13 27.97
CA ALA A 50 14.95 -0.01 29.43
C ALA A 50 14.92 1.46 29.90
N ARG A 51 15.40 2.41 29.11
CA ARG A 51 15.38 3.86 29.41
C ARG A 51 14.00 4.50 29.18
N ILE A 52 13.07 3.80 28.51
CA ILE A 52 11.72 4.34 28.30
C ILE A 52 11.03 4.49 29.64
N ASN A 53 10.62 5.70 29.93
CA ASN A 53 9.74 5.98 31.08
C ASN A 53 8.30 5.63 30.69
N TRP A 54 7.87 4.42 31.03
CA TRP A 54 6.51 3.91 30.79
C TRP A 54 5.49 4.59 31.69
N ASN A 55 5.06 5.79 31.30
CA ASN A 55 4.07 6.58 32.00
C ASN A 55 2.74 6.65 31.23
N GLY A 56 1.73 7.26 31.88
CA GLY A 56 0.40 7.40 31.26
C GLY A 56 0.39 8.24 29.99
N HIS A 57 1.28 9.24 29.86
CA HIS A 57 1.43 10.05 28.65
C HIS A 57 1.89 9.19 27.45
N LEU A 58 2.98 8.44 27.62
CA LEU A 58 3.51 7.56 26.60
C LEU A 58 2.44 6.55 26.13
N LEU A 59 1.82 5.85 27.07
CA LEU A 59 0.82 4.84 26.77
C LEU A 59 -0.40 5.42 26.04
N PHE A 60 -0.87 6.61 26.45
CA PHE A 60 -1.99 7.30 25.80
C PHE A 60 -1.67 7.62 24.33
N TRP A 61 -0.51 8.23 24.06
CA TRP A 61 -0.17 8.61 22.68
C TRP A 61 0.16 7.42 21.80
N LEU A 62 0.77 6.37 22.33
CA LEU A 62 0.96 5.11 21.59
C LEU A 62 -0.39 4.45 21.28
N PHE A 63 -1.34 4.46 22.22
CA PHE A 63 -2.71 4.01 21.95
C PHE A 63 -3.37 4.84 20.83
N MET A 64 -3.22 6.16 20.87
CA MET A 64 -3.74 7.04 19.82
C MET A 64 -3.08 6.76 18.46
N ALA A 65 -1.78 6.47 18.43
CA ALA A 65 -1.08 6.05 17.19
C ALA A 65 -1.65 4.74 16.62
N VAL A 66 -1.91 3.75 17.47
CA VAL A 66 -2.59 2.51 17.08
C VAL A 66 -3.99 2.79 16.52
N MET A 67 -4.77 3.66 17.18
CA MET A 67 -6.11 4.05 16.72
C MET A 67 -6.05 4.71 15.32
N MET A 68 -5.09 5.59 15.08
CA MET A 68 -4.89 6.19 13.75
C MET A 68 -4.59 5.12 12.69
N TYR A 69 -3.83 4.10 13.05
CA TYR A 69 -3.49 3.02 12.12
C TYR A 69 -4.67 2.07 11.86
N VAL A 70 -5.51 1.83 12.86
CA VAL A 70 -6.81 1.14 12.68
C VAL A 70 -7.73 1.95 11.75
N LEU A 71 -7.83 3.27 11.96
CA LEU A 71 -8.61 4.14 11.07
C LEU A 71 -8.09 4.13 9.64
N ARG A 72 -6.77 4.13 9.44
CA ARG A 72 -6.15 3.96 8.12
C ARG A 72 -6.68 2.69 7.43
N HIS A 73 -6.66 1.58 8.14
CA HIS A 73 -7.13 0.30 7.62
C HIS A 73 -8.61 0.36 7.23
N LEU A 74 -9.46 0.99 8.06
CA LEU A 74 -10.88 1.16 7.80
C LEU A 74 -11.13 2.07 6.58
N PHE A 75 -10.35 3.14 6.40
CA PHE A 75 -10.43 3.98 5.21
C PHE A 75 -10.10 3.20 3.93
N TYR A 76 -9.06 2.36 3.94
CA TYR A 76 -8.76 1.50 2.79
C TYR A 76 -9.85 0.46 2.54
N ALA A 77 -10.43 -0.13 3.59
CA ALA A 77 -11.54 -1.06 3.46
C ALA A 77 -12.79 -0.38 2.89
N ALA A 78 -13.11 0.84 3.35
CA ALA A 78 -14.19 1.66 2.82
C ALA A 78 -13.97 2.03 1.35
N ARG A 79 -12.73 2.39 0.97
CA ARG A 79 -12.34 2.65 -0.41
C ARG A 79 -12.54 1.42 -1.29
N LEU A 80 -12.06 0.26 -0.86
CA LEU A 80 -12.23 -0.99 -1.61
C LEU A 80 -13.70 -1.37 -1.75
N ARG A 81 -14.51 -1.22 -0.70
CA ARG A 81 -15.95 -1.46 -0.72
C ARG A 81 -16.65 -0.54 -1.73
N LEU A 82 -16.36 0.75 -1.70
CA LEU A 82 -16.89 1.71 -2.67
C LEU A 82 -16.50 1.35 -4.11
N MET A 83 -15.22 1.04 -4.36
CA MET A 83 -14.70 0.75 -5.69
C MET A 83 -15.19 -0.58 -6.26
N SER A 84 -15.51 -1.54 -5.40
CA SER A 84 -16.11 -2.81 -5.79
C SER A 84 -17.63 -2.71 -6.03
N ASP A 85 -18.21 -1.50 -6.01
CA ASP A 85 -19.66 -1.29 -6.07
C ASP A 85 -20.42 -2.09 -4.99
N GLU A 86 -19.84 -2.14 -3.78
CA GLU A 86 -20.35 -2.84 -2.60
C GLU A 86 -20.47 -4.37 -2.75
N VAL A 87 -19.91 -4.96 -3.81
CA VAL A 87 -19.81 -6.43 -3.96
C VAL A 87 -19.16 -7.06 -2.73
N PHE A 88 -18.18 -6.34 -2.15
CA PHE A 88 -17.56 -6.72 -0.88
C PHE A 88 -18.24 -6.00 0.29
N GLY A 89 -18.80 -6.78 1.22
CA GLY A 89 -19.22 -6.25 2.52
C GLY A 89 -18.01 -5.83 3.39
N TRP A 90 -18.26 -5.14 4.50
CA TRP A 90 -17.21 -4.63 5.40
C TRP A 90 -16.21 -5.71 5.83
N LYS A 91 -16.71 -6.85 6.34
CA LYS A 91 -15.83 -7.96 6.79
C LYS A 91 -14.89 -8.43 5.70
N LYS A 92 -15.40 -8.57 4.48
CA LYS A 92 -14.60 -9.00 3.33
C LYS A 92 -13.61 -7.95 2.90
N SER A 93 -14.01 -6.68 2.84
CA SER A 93 -13.12 -5.58 2.50
C SER A 93 -11.96 -5.45 3.51
N ILE A 94 -12.25 -5.54 4.82
CA ILE A 94 -11.22 -5.55 5.87
C ILE A 94 -10.26 -6.72 5.66
N GLN A 95 -10.77 -7.94 5.45
CA GLN A 95 -9.94 -9.12 5.18
C GLN A 95 -9.03 -8.93 3.97
N LEU A 96 -9.58 -8.44 2.84
CA LEU A 96 -8.82 -8.25 1.60
C LEU A 96 -7.74 -7.19 1.75
N ILE A 97 -7.99 -6.12 2.51
CA ILE A 97 -6.96 -5.11 2.80
C ILE A 97 -5.84 -5.69 3.66
N PHE A 98 -6.12 -6.55 4.67
CA PHE A 98 -5.06 -7.26 5.41
C PHE A 98 -4.15 -8.07 4.47
N ILE A 99 -4.75 -8.81 3.53
CA ILE A 99 -4.00 -9.63 2.58
C ILE A 99 -3.21 -8.75 1.60
N TRP A 100 -3.79 -7.64 1.14
CA TRP A 100 -3.11 -6.68 0.26
C TRP A 100 -1.90 -6.03 0.96
N GLU A 101 -2.09 -5.53 2.18
CA GLU A 101 -1.02 -4.91 2.97
C GLU A 101 0.08 -5.94 3.33
N PHE A 102 -0.29 -7.18 3.68
CA PHE A 102 0.67 -8.26 3.87
C PHE A 102 1.49 -8.50 2.61
N ALA A 103 0.84 -8.61 1.46
CA ALA A 103 1.52 -8.80 0.19
C ALA A 103 2.46 -7.63 -0.14
N SER A 104 2.05 -6.40 0.15
CA SER A 104 2.89 -5.21 0.01
C SER A 104 4.09 -5.23 0.95
N ALA A 105 3.89 -5.72 2.18
CA ALA A 105 4.93 -5.81 3.19
C ALA A 105 6.03 -6.84 2.85
N VAL A 106 5.66 -7.97 2.20
CA VAL A 106 6.63 -9.01 1.81
C VAL A 106 7.21 -8.79 0.39
N SER A 107 6.64 -7.86 -0.38
CA SER A 107 7.11 -7.54 -1.73
C SER A 107 8.32 -6.60 -1.68
N PRO A 108 9.29 -6.74 -2.62
CA PRO A 108 10.49 -5.90 -2.64
C PRO A 108 10.25 -4.43 -2.98
N THR A 109 9.03 -4.04 -3.37
CA THR A 109 8.65 -2.64 -3.61
C THR A 109 7.20 -2.41 -3.25
N SER A 110 6.83 -1.17 -2.93
CA SER A 110 5.42 -0.80 -2.68
C SER A 110 4.51 -1.10 -3.89
N VAL A 111 5.05 -1.04 -5.11
CA VAL A 111 4.35 -1.36 -6.35
C VAL A 111 4.07 -2.88 -6.47
N GLY A 112 4.94 -3.73 -5.91
CA GLY A 112 4.76 -5.19 -5.92
C GLY A 112 3.45 -5.64 -5.27
N GLY A 113 3.03 -4.96 -4.22
CA GLY A 113 1.73 -5.21 -3.57
C GLY A 113 0.53 -5.02 -4.50
N SER A 114 0.58 -4.06 -5.43
CA SER A 114 -0.48 -3.85 -6.42
C SER A 114 -0.61 -5.02 -7.39
N GLY A 115 0.51 -5.65 -7.78
CA GLY A 115 0.48 -6.87 -8.60
C GLY A 115 -0.17 -8.05 -7.88
N VAL A 116 0.11 -8.21 -6.59
CA VAL A 116 -0.55 -9.23 -5.77
C VAL A 116 -2.03 -8.89 -5.56
N ALA A 117 -2.39 -7.63 -5.39
CA ALA A 117 -3.78 -7.21 -5.28
C ALA A 117 -4.61 -7.56 -6.53
N LEU A 118 -4.03 -7.41 -7.73
CA LEU A 118 -4.68 -7.88 -8.95
C LEU A 118 -5.02 -9.38 -8.88
N PHE A 119 -4.06 -10.19 -8.44
CA PHE A 119 -4.27 -11.62 -8.25
C PHE A 119 -5.35 -11.92 -7.20
N LEU A 120 -5.28 -11.25 -6.05
CA LEU A 120 -6.23 -11.44 -4.94
C LEU A 120 -7.67 -11.12 -5.35
N LEU A 121 -7.88 -9.95 -5.92
CA LEU A 121 -9.21 -9.50 -6.32
C LEU A 121 -9.76 -10.33 -7.49
N ALA A 122 -8.90 -10.85 -8.38
CA ALA A 122 -9.29 -11.75 -9.45
C ALA A 122 -9.78 -13.13 -8.95
N GLN A 123 -9.42 -13.54 -7.73
CA GLN A 123 -9.93 -14.78 -7.10
C GLN A 123 -11.28 -14.56 -6.39
N GLU A 124 -11.73 -13.32 -6.29
CA GLU A 124 -13.00 -12.94 -5.70
C GLU A 124 -14.08 -12.68 -6.78
N LYS A 125 -15.30 -12.30 -6.37
CA LYS A 125 -16.44 -12.12 -7.27
C LYS A 125 -16.38 -10.85 -8.14
N LEU A 126 -15.20 -10.45 -8.60
CA LEU A 126 -15.02 -9.32 -9.52
C LEU A 126 -14.58 -9.80 -10.90
N SER A 127 -15.09 -9.16 -11.96
CA SER A 127 -14.57 -9.39 -13.30
C SER A 127 -13.10 -8.94 -13.40
N ALA A 128 -12.33 -9.53 -14.32
CA ALA A 128 -10.94 -9.19 -14.51
C ALA A 128 -10.74 -7.69 -14.83
N GLY A 129 -11.62 -7.11 -15.67
CA GLY A 129 -11.59 -5.70 -15.97
C GLY A 129 -11.90 -4.80 -14.77
N LYS A 130 -12.87 -5.18 -13.93
CA LYS A 130 -13.19 -4.45 -12.69
C LYS A 130 -12.02 -4.52 -11.72
N THR A 131 -11.39 -5.68 -11.58
CA THR A 131 -10.19 -5.87 -10.76
C THR A 131 -9.06 -4.92 -11.16
N VAL A 132 -8.73 -4.88 -12.45
CA VAL A 132 -7.72 -3.97 -13.00
C VAL A 132 -8.10 -2.51 -12.74
N SER A 133 -9.35 -2.14 -13.00
CA SER A 133 -9.83 -0.77 -12.79
C SER A 133 -9.75 -0.35 -11.33
N VAL A 134 -10.10 -1.21 -10.37
CA VAL A 134 -10.01 -0.93 -8.92
C VAL A 134 -8.55 -0.67 -8.51
N VAL A 135 -7.62 -1.53 -8.94
CA VAL A 135 -6.20 -1.39 -8.57
C VAL A 135 -5.59 -0.14 -9.21
N LEU A 136 -5.78 0.06 -10.51
CA LEU A 136 -5.22 1.23 -11.20
C LEU A 136 -5.83 2.54 -10.70
N TYR A 137 -7.13 2.56 -10.42
CA TYR A 137 -7.79 3.75 -9.87
C TYR A 137 -7.30 4.05 -8.45
N SER A 138 -7.04 3.02 -7.62
CA SER A 138 -6.40 3.21 -6.32
C SER A 138 -5.04 3.89 -6.46
N MET A 139 -4.20 3.43 -7.40
CA MET A 139 -2.88 4.04 -7.66
C MET A 139 -2.98 5.48 -8.15
N VAL A 140 -3.98 5.79 -9.00
CA VAL A 140 -4.25 7.17 -9.44
C VAL A 140 -4.61 8.05 -8.26
N LEU A 141 -5.53 7.62 -7.40
CA LEU A 141 -5.95 8.40 -6.23
C LEU A 141 -4.82 8.62 -5.23
N ASP A 142 -4.00 7.58 -4.99
CA ASP A 142 -2.82 7.69 -4.13
C ASP A 142 -1.83 8.72 -4.72
N THR A 143 -1.57 8.68 -6.03
CA THR A 143 -0.72 9.66 -6.71
C THR A 143 -1.29 11.08 -6.63
N VAL A 144 -2.59 11.26 -6.87
CA VAL A 144 -3.26 12.55 -6.77
C VAL A 144 -3.14 13.14 -5.36
N PHE A 145 -3.26 12.30 -4.32
CA PHE A 145 -3.02 12.74 -2.94
C PHE A 145 -1.64 13.37 -2.78
N PHE A 146 -0.56 12.69 -3.20
CA PHE A 146 0.81 13.21 -3.05
C PHE A 146 1.09 14.45 -3.91
N ILE A 147 0.58 14.49 -5.15
CA ILE A 147 0.72 15.64 -6.05
C ILE A 147 0.03 16.89 -5.49
N ILE A 148 -1.03 16.74 -4.70
CA ILE A 148 -1.73 17.85 -4.08
C ILE A 148 -1.13 18.16 -2.70
N ALA A 149 -0.99 17.17 -1.85
CA ALA A 149 -0.61 17.35 -0.45
C ALA A 149 0.81 17.90 -0.30
N LEU A 150 1.79 17.36 -1.02
CA LEU A 150 3.19 17.78 -0.88
C LEU A 150 3.43 19.23 -1.33
N PRO A 151 2.95 19.70 -2.50
CA PRO A 151 3.06 21.11 -2.85
C PRO A 151 2.32 22.04 -1.88
N LEU A 152 1.13 21.67 -1.41
CA LEU A 152 0.40 22.49 -0.43
C LEU A 152 1.17 22.62 0.89
N LEU A 153 1.72 21.52 1.39
CA LEU A 153 2.55 21.53 2.60
C LEU A 153 3.84 22.29 2.38
N TYR A 154 4.47 22.16 1.21
CA TYR A 154 5.67 22.92 0.86
C TYR A 154 5.39 24.43 0.81
N LEU A 155 4.28 24.86 0.23
CA LEU A 155 3.89 26.28 0.18
C LEU A 155 3.59 26.84 1.59
N ALA A 156 3.06 26.01 2.49
CA ALA A 156 2.72 26.41 3.85
C ALA A 156 3.93 26.44 4.80
N LEU A 157 4.88 25.50 4.66
CA LEU A 157 5.91 25.20 5.66
C LEU A 157 7.35 25.27 5.08
N GLY A 158 7.49 25.42 3.76
CA GLY A 158 8.79 25.47 3.10
C GLY A 158 9.46 24.07 2.94
N ALA A 159 10.76 24.10 2.64
CA ALA A 159 11.55 22.90 2.34
C ALA A 159 11.78 21.98 3.56
N THR A 160 11.51 22.44 4.76
CA THR A 160 11.66 21.67 6.01
C THR A 160 10.82 20.40 6.04
N ILE A 161 9.73 20.33 5.24
CA ILE A 161 8.93 19.11 5.10
C ILE A 161 9.62 18.01 4.29
N ILE A 162 10.60 18.36 3.45
CA ILE A 162 11.35 17.39 2.65
C ILE A 162 12.39 16.72 3.53
N ARG A 163 13.15 17.55 4.27
CA ARG A 163 14.18 17.11 5.20
C ARG A 163 14.47 18.19 6.25
N PRO A 164 14.86 17.81 7.50
CA PRO A 164 15.39 18.75 8.48
C PRO A 164 16.57 19.55 7.92
N GLY A 165 16.61 20.85 8.21
CA GLY A 165 17.68 21.75 7.80
C GLY A 165 17.66 22.24 6.35
N MET A 166 16.75 21.75 5.49
CA MET A 166 16.55 22.34 4.16
C MET A 166 15.88 23.70 4.26
N THR A 167 16.45 24.71 3.60
CA THR A 167 15.90 26.07 3.53
C THR A 167 15.25 26.36 2.19
N SER A 168 15.67 25.66 1.13
CA SER A 168 15.17 25.83 -0.23
C SER A 168 15.12 24.48 -0.96
N ILE A 169 14.22 24.37 -1.96
CA ILE A 169 14.19 23.23 -2.88
C ILE A 169 15.48 23.11 -3.71
N THR A 170 16.24 24.19 -3.81
CA THR A 170 17.54 24.19 -4.49
C THR A 170 18.68 23.64 -3.66
N ASP A 171 18.47 23.44 -2.34
CA ASP A 171 19.43 22.79 -1.43
C ASP A 171 19.40 21.26 -1.65
N LEU A 172 19.45 20.85 -2.92
CA LEU A 172 19.37 19.45 -3.31
C LEU A 172 20.68 18.75 -2.97
N ASP A 173 20.64 17.95 -1.93
CA ASP A 173 21.64 16.91 -1.67
C ASP A 173 21.13 15.56 -2.23
N GLY A 174 21.84 14.47 -1.94
CA GLY A 174 21.46 13.13 -2.40
C GLY A 174 20.01 12.75 -2.06
N PHE A 175 19.49 13.19 -0.92
CA PHE A 175 18.10 12.94 -0.51
C PHE A 175 17.11 13.79 -1.29
N GLY A 176 17.39 15.07 -1.50
CA GLY A 176 16.57 15.97 -2.29
C GLY A 176 16.43 15.51 -3.73
N TYR A 177 17.54 15.09 -4.36
CA TYR A 177 17.51 14.49 -5.70
C TYR A 177 16.70 13.20 -5.75
N THR A 178 16.89 12.32 -4.77
CA THR A 178 16.10 11.07 -4.67
C THR A 178 14.62 11.38 -4.52
N PHE A 179 14.25 12.30 -3.61
CA PHE A 179 12.86 12.71 -3.40
C PHE A 179 12.22 13.24 -4.70
N MET A 180 12.89 14.19 -5.38
CA MET A 180 12.39 14.76 -6.62
C MET A 180 12.27 13.73 -7.74
N THR A 181 13.27 12.84 -7.89
CA THR A 181 13.27 11.79 -8.91
C THR A 181 12.09 10.82 -8.67
N VAL A 182 11.90 10.37 -7.44
CA VAL A 182 10.81 9.44 -7.10
C VAL A 182 9.45 10.12 -7.25
N LEU A 183 9.31 11.38 -6.83
CA LEU A 183 8.08 12.14 -7.00
C LEU A 183 7.72 12.31 -8.50
N VAL A 184 8.70 12.59 -9.34
CA VAL A 184 8.51 12.68 -10.80
C VAL A 184 8.08 11.32 -11.36
N ILE A 185 8.78 10.23 -11.02
CA ILE A 185 8.41 8.88 -11.48
C ILE A 185 7.01 8.52 -11.02
N MET A 186 6.66 8.79 -9.76
CA MET A 186 5.33 8.55 -9.20
C MET A 186 4.26 9.35 -9.93
N THR A 187 4.53 10.61 -10.24
CA THR A 187 3.63 11.47 -11.02
C THR A 187 3.43 10.93 -12.43
N LEU A 188 4.51 10.55 -13.11
CA LEU A 188 4.44 10.03 -14.47
C LEU A 188 3.63 8.73 -14.56
N TYR A 189 3.87 7.76 -13.68
CA TYR A 189 3.07 6.53 -13.72
C TYR A 189 1.60 6.81 -13.37
N GLY A 190 1.33 7.69 -12.41
CA GLY A 190 -0.03 8.10 -12.06
C GLY A 190 -0.76 8.76 -13.23
N LEU A 191 -0.08 9.63 -13.98
CA LEU A 191 -0.61 10.25 -15.21
C LEU A 191 -0.87 9.22 -16.31
N VAL A 192 0.02 8.23 -16.48
CA VAL A 192 -0.17 7.13 -17.45
C VAL A 192 -1.42 6.32 -17.10
N PHE A 193 -1.61 5.98 -15.82
CA PHE A 193 -2.80 5.24 -15.39
C PHE A 193 -4.06 6.09 -15.45
N PHE A 194 -3.98 7.36 -15.09
CA PHE A 194 -5.09 8.30 -15.25
C PHE A 194 -5.51 8.42 -16.72
N TYR A 195 -4.55 8.65 -17.61
CA TYR A 195 -4.81 8.72 -19.05
C TYR A 195 -5.44 7.41 -19.55
N GLY A 196 -4.88 6.27 -19.15
CA GLY A 196 -5.39 4.97 -19.55
C GLY A 196 -6.79 4.65 -19.05
N LEU A 197 -7.13 5.07 -17.82
CA LEU A 197 -8.46 4.80 -17.25
C LEU A 197 -9.53 5.80 -17.69
N PHE A 198 -9.20 7.08 -17.76
CA PHE A 198 -10.20 8.14 -17.92
C PHE A 198 -10.26 8.73 -19.32
N MET A 199 -9.14 8.78 -20.06
CA MET A 199 -9.08 9.40 -21.36
C MET A 199 -9.03 8.39 -22.52
N ASN A 200 -8.21 7.35 -22.40
CA ASN A 200 -8.03 6.39 -23.49
C ASN A 200 -7.87 4.95 -22.99
N PRO A 201 -8.95 4.25 -22.60
CA PRO A 201 -8.91 2.86 -22.15
C PRO A 201 -8.29 1.90 -23.18
N ARG A 202 -8.31 2.25 -24.47
CA ARG A 202 -7.63 1.47 -25.51
C ARG A 202 -6.11 1.45 -25.35
N SER A 203 -5.52 2.36 -24.60
CA SER A 203 -4.10 2.34 -24.26
C SER A 203 -3.75 1.16 -23.36
N ILE A 204 -4.56 0.90 -22.34
CA ILE A 204 -4.40 -0.27 -21.45
C ILE A 204 -4.59 -1.56 -22.27
N HIS A 205 -5.60 -1.60 -23.11
CA HIS A 205 -5.84 -2.72 -24.02
C HIS A 205 -4.60 -3.00 -24.90
N ARG A 206 -3.98 -1.97 -25.50
CA ARG A 206 -2.74 -2.14 -26.32
C ARG A 206 -1.57 -2.65 -25.50
N ILE A 207 -1.40 -2.19 -24.26
CA ILE A 207 -0.35 -2.65 -23.36
C ILE A 207 -0.56 -4.14 -23.02
N LEU A 208 -1.78 -4.55 -22.66
CA LEU A 208 -2.09 -5.95 -22.37
C LEU A 208 -1.89 -6.85 -23.60
N LEU A 209 -2.28 -6.39 -24.80
CA LEU A 209 -2.02 -7.09 -26.04
C LEU A 209 -0.53 -7.21 -26.37
N PHE A 210 0.27 -6.17 -26.11
CA PHE A 210 1.72 -6.23 -26.29
C PHE A 210 2.35 -7.32 -25.41
N PHE A 211 1.95 -7.40 -24.16
CA PHE A 211 2.42 -8.45 -23.25
C PHE A 211 1.92 -9.84 -23.64
N SER A 212 0.68 -9.98 -24.14
CA SER A 212 0.12 -11.26 -24.58
C SER A 212 0.87 -11.90 -25.77
N ARG A 213 1.57 -11.08 -26.57
CA ARG A 213 2.39 -11.54 -27.70
C ARG A 213 3.75 -12.12 -27.29
N ARG A 214 4.17 -11.92 -26.01
CA ARG A 214 5.45 -12.46 -25.52
C ARG A 214 5.32 -13.95 -25.27
N LYS A 215 6.31 -14.73 -25.75
CA LYS A 215 6.35 -16.21 -25.66
C LYS A 215 6.06 -16.74 -24.25
N MET A 216 6.52 -16.03 -23.22
CA MET A 216 6.31 -16.39 -21.82
C MET A 216 4.85 -16.26 -21.35
N LEU A 217 4.06 -15.38 -21.97
CA LEU A 217 2.66 -15.10 -21.62
C LEU A 217 1.67 -15.57 -22.69
N SER A 218 2.15 -16.21 -23.76
CA SER A 218 1.32 -16.67 -24.89
C SER A 218 0.22 -17.65 -24.47
N ARG A 219 0.48 -18.48 -23.46
CA ARG A 219 -0.52 -19.41 -22.90
C ARG A 219 -1.69 -18.70 -22.21
N PHE A 220 -1.53 -17.43 -21.83
CA PHE A 220 -2.58 -16.61 -21.21
C PHE A 220 -3.23 -15.62 -22.18
N LYS A 221 -2.95 -15.74 -23.48
CA LYS A 221 -3.35 -14.77 -24.50
C LYS A 221 -4.86 -14.49 -24.50
N ASP A 222 -5.69 -15.53 -24.48
CA ASP A 222 -7.15 -15.37 -24.55
C ASP A 222 -7.70 -14.72 -23.27
N SER A 223 -7.15 -15.08 -22.11
CA SER A 223 -7.49 -14.45 -20.83
C SER A 223 -7.08 -12.98 -20.80
N LEU A 224 -5.89 -12.64 -21.31
CA LEU A 224 -5.40 -11.25 -21.39
C LEU A 224 -6.22 -10.43 -22.38
N MET A 225 -6.64 -11.01 -23.50
CA MET A 225 -7.51 -10.34 -24.47
C MET A 225 -8.89 -10.04 -23.87
N LYS A 226 -9.51 -11.03 -23.22
CA LYS A 226 -10.79 -10.82 -22.52
C LYS A 226 -10.66 -9.74 -21.43
N THR A 227 -9.61 -9.81 -20.62
CA THR A 227 -9.32 -8.78 -19.61
C THR A 227 -9.17 -7.39 -20.23
N ALA A 228 -8.50 -7.30 -21.37
CA ALA A 228 -8.30 -6.04 -22.08
C ALA A 228 -9.61 -5.42 -22.60
N GLU A 229 -10.54 -6.25 -23.09
CA GLU A 229 -11.89 -5.82 -23.50
C GLU A 229 -12.72 -5.38 -22.29
N ASP A 230 -12.72 -6.19 -21.22
CA ASP A 230 -13.40 -5.87 -19.97
C ASP A 230 -12.92 -4.56 -19.34
N VAL A 231 -11.61 -4.23 -19.45
CA VAL A 231 -11.05 -2.97 -18.95
C VAL A 231 -11.63 -1.78 -19.70
N ILE A 232 -11.87 -1.87 -21.01
CA ILE A 232 -12.49 -0.78 -21.77
C ILE A 232 -13.92 -0.51 -21.25
N VAL A 233 -14.68 -1.58 -21.00
CA VAL A 233 -16.06 -1.46 -20.49
C VAL A 233 -16.07 -0.86 -19.09
N THR A 234 -15.26 -1.42 -18.18
CA THR A 234 -15.22 -0.97 -16.78
C THR A 234 -14.63 0.43 -16.62
N SER A 235 -13.68 0.85 -17.46
CA SER A 235 -13.19 2.23 -17.50
C SER A 235 -14.28 3.21 -17.92
N LYS A 236 -15.08 2.87 -18.93
CA LYS A 236 -16.23 3.71 -19.32
C LYS A 236 -17.25 3.82 -18.18
N GLN A 237 -17.56 2.73 -17.50
CA GLN A 237 -18.44 2.73 -16.33
C GLN A 237 -17.86 3.59 -15.19
N LEU A 238 -16.55 3.56 -14.96
CA LEU A 238 -15.88 4.38 -13.96
C LEU A 238 -16.02 5.87 -14.29
N VAL A 239 -15.79 6.27 -15.54
CA VAL A 239 -15.95 7.67 -16.00
C VAL A 239 -17.39 8.17 -15.85
N GLN A 240 -18.38 7.27 -16.02
CA GLN A 240 -19.80 7.63 -15.89
C GLN A 240 -20.28 7.70 -14.42
N LYS A 241 -19.46 7.31 -13.44
CA LYS A 241 -19.81 7.44 -12.02
C LYS A 241 -20.00 8.92 -11.66
N PRO A 242 -20.96 9.26 -10.79
CA PRO A 242 -21.20 10.63 -10.38
C PRO A 242 -19.98 11.20 -9.64
N MET A 243 -19.79 12.51 -9.70
CA MET A 243 -18.68 13.18 -9.01
C MET A 243 -18.61 12.85 -7.51
N SER A 244 -19.75 12.64 -6.87
CA SER A 244 -19.82 12.21 -5.46
C SER A 244 -19.10 10.89 -5.19
N TYR A 245 -19.06 9.96 -6.17
CA TYR A 245 -18.29 8.72 -6.06
C TYR A 245 -16.79 9.01 -6.02
N HIS A 246 -16.29 9.86 -6.92
CA HIS A 246 -14.88 10.23 -6.99
C HIS A 246 -14.44 11.02 -5.75
N ILE A 247 -15.29 11.92 -5.26
CA ILE A 247 -15.05 12.66 -4.00
C ILE A 247 -14.98 11.69 -2.81
N LYS A 248 -15.92 10.75 -2.69
CA LYS A 248 -15.87 9.73 -1.61
C LYS A 248 -14.61 8.88 -1.69
N ALA A 249 -14.23 8.44 -2.88
CA ALA A 249 -12.99 7.68 -3.10
C ALA A 249 -11.76 8.49 -2.68
N MET A 250 -11.72 9.79 -3.01
CA MET A 250 -10.64 10.69 -2.59
C MET A 250 -10.62 10.96 -1.09
N ILE A 251 -11.79 11.13 -0.44
CA ILE A 251 -11.89 11.27 1.02
C ILE A 251 -11.33 10.03 1.71
N HIS A 252 -11.68 8.83 1.27
CA HIS A 252 -11.14 7.59 1.85
C HIS A 252 -9.63 7.48 1.63
N THR A 253 -9.13 7.88 0.47
CA THR A 253 -7.69 7.91 0.17
C THR A 253 -6.96 8.91 1.07
N THR A 254 -7.45 10.15 1.14
CA THR A 254 -6.88 11.20 2.00
C THR A 254 -6.91 10.78 3.47
N GLY A 255 -8.04 10.23 3.95
CA GLY A 255 -8.16 9.72 5.30
C GLY A 255 -7.13 8.64 5.61
N ALA A 256 -6.92 7.70 4.69
CA ALA A 256 -5.92 6.64 4.88
C ALA A 256 -4.49 7.18 4.96
N TRP A 257 -4.12 8.13 4.11
CA TRP A 257 -2.78 8.71 4.11
C TRP A 257 -2.53 9.64 5.30
N VAL A 258 -3.49 10.52 5.60
CA VAL A 258 -3.38 11.43 6.74
C VAL A 258 -3.26 10.65 8.05
N THR A 259 -4.13 9.66 8.29
CA THR A 259 -4.07 8.86 9.53
C THR A 259 -2.78 8.04 9.63
N ARG A 260 -2.21 7.59 8.51
CA ARG A 260 -0.89 6.95 8.46
C ARG A 260 0.22 7.86 8.99
N PHE A 261 0.24 9.12 8.56
CA PHE A 261 1.29 10.06 8.95
C PHE A 261 1.05 10.66 10.33
N VAL A 262 -0.20 10.89 10.71
CA VAL A 262 -0.56 11.31 12.08
C VAL A 262 -0.16 10.23 13.11
N ALA A 263 -0.21 8.95 12.76
CA ALA A 263 0.30 7.90 13.64
C ALA A 263 1.80 8.08 13.97
N ILE A 264 2.63 8.49 12.99
CA ILE A 264 4.05 8.81 13.23
C ILE A 264 4.17 10.00 14.19
N SER A 265 3.38 11.05 13.97
CA SER A 265 3.35 12.22 14.82
C SER A 265 3.03 11.86 16.28
N PHE A 266 2.04 11.01 16.51
CA PHE A 266 1.67 10.58 17.86
C PHE A 266 2.75 9.70 18.51
N ILE A 267 3.49 8.91 17.75
CA ILE A 267 4.66 8.17 18.27
C ILE A 267 5.74 9.15 18.73
N ILE A 268 6.00 10.20 17.95
CA ILE A 268 7.01 11.21 18.30
C ILE A 268 6.57 11.98 19.57
N VAL A 269 5.31 12.42 19.65
CA VAL A 269 4.75 13.07 20.85
C VAL A 269 4.79 12.14 22.06
N ALA A 270 4.59 10.83 21.88
CA ALA A 270 4.69 9.85 22.95
C ALA A 270 6.09 9.80 23.58
N LEU A 271 7.12 9.82 22.71
CA LEU A 271 8.52 9.68 23.11
C LEU A 271 9.16 11.01 23.51
N VAL A 272 8.71 12.13 22.93
CA VAL A 272 9.22 13.47 23.13
C VAL A 272 8.07 14.41 23.46
N PRO A 273 7.65 14.50 24.74
CA PRO A 273 6.49 15.31 25.17
C PRO A 273 6.59 16.79 24.78
N ASP A 274 7.81 17.32 24.72
CA ASP A 274 8.07 18.72 24.36
C ASP A 274 7.79 19.06 22.89
N THR A 275 7.57 18.06 22.03
CA THR A 275 7.19 18.27 20.62
C THR A 275 5.92 19.10 20.48
N GLY A 276 5.00 18.99 21.46
CA GLY A 276 3.74 19.74 21.46
C GLY A 276 2.76 19.31 20.37
N LEU A 277 1.57 19.93 20.41
CA LEU A 277 0.47 19.63 19.47
C LEU A 277 0.11 20.86 18.62
N ASP A 278 1.00 21.85 18.52
CA ASP A 278 0.73 22.99 17.66
C ASP A 278 0.63 22.57 16.20
N ILE A 279 -0.21 23.27 15.45
CA ILE A 279 -0.59 22.88 14.10
C ILE A 279 0.61 22.86 13.14
N PHE A 280 1.58 23.76 13.30
CA PHE A 280 2.74 23.83 12.41
C PHE A 280 3.66 22.64 12.61
N ASN A 281 3.95 22.25 13.85
CA ASN A 281 4.72 21.04 14.16
C ASN A 281 4.01 19.80 13.64
N GLN A 282 2.69 19.66 13.85
CA GLN A 282 1.93 18.52 13.39
C GLN A 282 1.90 18.41 11.85
N LEU A 283 1.75 19.52 11.15
CA LEU A 283 1.80 19.55 9.69
C LEU A 283 3.23 19.27 9.17
N THR A 284 4.27 19.72 9.88
CA THR A 284 5.66 19.43 9.54
C THR A 284 5.94 17.94 9.67
N LEU A 285 5.54 17.31 10.79
CA LEU A 285 5.68 15.86 11.01
C LEU A 285 4.94 15.05 9.94
N LEU A 286 3.71 15.47 9.58
CA LEU A 286 2.92 14.87 8.50
C LEU A 286 3.64 14.99 7.15
N GLY A 287 4.12 16.19 6.82
CA GLY A 287 4.84 16.47 5.57
C GLY A 287 6.12 15.63 5.43
N ARG A 288 6.89 15.48 6.52
CA ARG A 288 8.08 14.62 6.56
C ARG A 288 7.73 13.16 6.42
N GLY A 289 6.65 12.70 7.05
CA GLY A 289 6.15 11.34 6.85
C GLY A 289 5.78 11.06 5.40
N ALA A 290 5.12 12.03 4.74
CA ALA A 290 4.78 11.94 3.33
C ALA A 290 6.04 11.95 2.44
N SER A 291 7.01 12.81 2.72
CA SER A 291 8.28 12.89 1.99
C SER A 291 9.13 11.62 2.18
N MET A 292 9.23 11.12 3.40
CA MET A 292 9.90 9.84 3.70
C MET A 292 9.24 8.68 2.95
N HIS A 293 7.90 8.66 2.88
CA HIS A 293 7.18 7.64 2.13
C HIS A 293 7.51 7.70 0.63
N VAL A 294 7.59 8.88 0.03
CA VAL A 294 8.00 9.06 -1.37
C VAL A 294 9.39 8.49 -1.59
N VAL A 295 10.37 8.85 -0.75
CA VAL A 295 11.75 8.36 -0.88
C VAL A 295 11.84 6.82 -0.75
N THR A 296 11.01 6.23 0.13
CA THR A 296 11.01 4.77 0.37
C THR A 296 10.16 3.98 -0.62
N ALA A 297 9.34 4.61 -1.46
CA ALA A 297 8.35 3.94 -2.32
C ALA A 297 8.96 2.90 -3.28
N PHE A 298 10.17 3.13 -3.75
CA PHE A 298 10.88 2.24 -4.69
C PHE A 298 12.08 1.54 -4.05
N THR A 299 12.17 1.50 -2.73
CA THR A 299 13.23 0.76 -2.03
C THR A 299 13.14 -0.72 -2.37
N PRO A 300 14.25 -1.36 -2.80
CA PRO A 300 14.23 -2.75 -3.29
C PRO A 300 14.23 -3.80 -2.16
N THR A 301 13.90 -3.40 -0.93
CA THR A 301 13.81 -4.31 0.21
C THR A 301 12.36 -4.55 0.61
N PRO A 302 11.99 -5.75 1.14
CA PRO A 302 10.64 -6.03 1.59
C PRO A 302 10.15 -4.99 2.60
N GLY A 303 9.02 -4.34 2.28
CA GLY A 303 8.45 -3.28 3.11
C GLY A 303 9.38 -2.08 3.38
N GLY A 304 10.43 -1.89 2.56
CA GLY A 304 11.45 -0.85 2.78
C GLY A 304 12.36 -1.12 3.97
N SER A 305 12.40 -2.36 4.48
CA SER A 305 13.13 -2.73 5.70
C SER A 305 14.62 -2.39 5.64
N GLY A 306 15.16 -1.87 6.73
CA GLY A 306 16.52 -1.33 6.86
C GLY A 306 16.62 0.12 6.41
N VAL A 307 16.15 0.42 5.20
CA VAL A 307 16.21 1.79 4.65
C VAL A 307 15.21 2.72 5.33
N ALA A 308 13.98 2.26 5.55
CA ALA A 308 12.95 3.10 6.14
C ALA A 308 13.25 3.44 7.61
N GLU A 309 13.84 2.51 8.38
CA GLU A 309 14.27 2.73 9.76
C GLU A 309 15.44 3.72 9.81
N TYR A 310 16.44 3.54 8.94
CA TYR A 310 17.56 4.49 8.82
C TYR A 310 17.07 5.90 8.45
N LEU A 311 16.18 5.99 7.46
CA LEU A 311 15.61 7.27 7.03
C LEU A 311 14.73 7.90 8.12
N PHE A 312 14.02 7.10 8.92
CA PHE A 312 13.18 7.60 10.00
C PHE A 312 13.98 8.51 10.95
N GLY A 313 15.15 8.04 11.41
CA GLY A 313 16.03 8.85 12.24
C GLY A 313 16.44 10.16 11.58
N GLY A 314 16.85 10.11 10.31
CA GLY A 314 17.28 11.30 9.57
C GLY A 314 16.14 12.31 9.30
N PHE A 315 14.92 11.83 8.98
CA PHE A 315 13.76 12.70 8.72
C PHE A 315 13.20 13.38 9.96
N TYR A 316 13.47 12.85 11.15
CA TYR A 316 12.94 13.38 12.41
C TYR A 316 14.04 13.77 13.41
N SER A 317 15.28 13.98 12.92
CA SER A 317 16.46 14.25 13.75
C SER A 317 16.40 15.55 14.57
N ASP A 318 15.54 16.49 14.22
CA ASP A 318 15.29 17.72 14.96
C ASP A 318 14.22 17.55 16.06
N TYR A 319 13.46 16.46 16.03
CA TYR A 319 12.50 16.09 17.07
C TYR A 319 13.01 14.97 17.98
N ILE A 320 13.77 14.03 17.44
CA ILE A 320 14.19 12.80 18.12
C ILE A 320 15.72 12.78 18.18
N SER A 321 16.28 12.66 19.40
CA SER A 321 17.73 12.47 19.57
C SER A 321 18.20 11.14 19.01
N GLU A 322 19.49 11.05 18.64
CA GLU A 322 20.09 9.82 18.11
C GLU A 322 19.88 8.62 19.05
N GLY A 323 19.96 8.85 20.38
CA GLY A 323 19.82 7.80 21.39
C GLY A 323 18.45 7.12 21.48
N ILE A 324 17.37 7.71 20.94
CA ILE A 324 16.02 7.10 20.92
C ILE A 324 15.50 6.90 19.50
N SER A 325 16.30 7.25 18.50
CA SER A 325 15.89 7.20 17.09
C SER A 325 15.56 5.79 16.61
N SER A 326 16.41 4.83 16.92
CA SER A 326 16.22 3.41 16.58
C SER A 326 14.98 2.84 17.25
N LEU A 327 14.76 3.21 18.52
CA LEU A 327 13.59 2.82 19.29
C LEU A 327 12.29 3.39 18.70
N ALA A 328 12.29 4.68 18.34
CA ALA A 328 11.14 5.32 17.71
C ALA A 328 10.80 4.66 16.37
N ALA A 329 11.80 4.34 15.55
CA ALA A 329 11.64 3.59 14.31
C ALA A 329 11.08 2.18 14.56
N LEU A 330 11.54 1.49 15.60
CA LEU A 330 11.03 0.18 15.98
C LEU A 330 9.56 0.26 16.42
N ILE A 331 9.19 1.20 17.31
CA ILE A 331 7.80 1.40 17.74
C ILE A 331 6.91 1.73 16.53
N TRP A 332 7.40 2.58 15.63
CA TRP A 332 6.68 2.86 14.39
C TRP A 332 6.42 1.58 13.58
N ARG A 333 7.41 0.69 13.44
CA ARG A 333 7.23 -0.59 12.74
C ARG A 333 6.30 -1.56 13.48
N LEU A 334 6.39 -1.61 14.80
CA LEU A 334 5.50 -2.43 15.64
C LEU A 334 4.03 -2.05 15.47
N ILE A 335 3.73 -0.77 15.22
CA ILE A 335 2.37 -0.28 15.00
C ILE A 335 1.96 -0.42 13.53
N THR A 336 2.87 -0.15 12.58
CA THR A 336 2.48 0.08 11.19
C THR A 336 2.80 -1.05 10.22
N TYR A 337 3.72 -1.94 10.56
CA TYR A 337 4.23 -2.96 9.65
C TYR A 337 4.00 -4.38 10.17
N TYR A 338 4.46 -4.68 11.38
CA TYR A 338 4.37 -6.04 11.93
C TYR A 338 2.94 -6.55 12.12
N PRO A 339 1.92 -5.76 12.47
CA PRO A 339 0.56 -6.27 12.55
C PRO A 339 0.05 -6.85 11.24
N TYR A 340 0.44 -6.28 10.09
CA TYR A 340 0.07 -6.84 8.79
C TYR A 340 0.80 -8.14 8.47
N LEU A 341 2.07 -8.27 8.88
CA LEU A 341 2.81 -9.51 8.72
C LEU A 341 2.19 -10.63 9.56
N ILE A 342 1.92 -10.37 10.84
CA ILE A 342 1.33 -11.35 11.76
C ILE A 342 -0.08 -11.74 11.29
N ALA A 343 -0.93 -10.74 11.02
CA ALA A 343 -2.29 -11.00 10.53
C ALA A 343 -2.29 -11.74 9.19
N GLY A 344 -1.38 -11.39 8.28
CA GLY A 344 -1.28 -12.02 6.98
C GLY A 344 -0.93 -13.50 7.03
N VAL A 345 -0.02 -13.89 7.94
CA VAL A 345 0.33 -15.31 8.15
C VAL A 345 -0.88 -16.13 8.59
N ILE A 346 -1.81 -15.54 9.32
CA ILE A 346 -3.04 -16.20 9.77
C ILE A 346 -4.13 -16.12 8.69
N ILE A 347 -4.37 -14.95 8.14
CA ILE A 347 -5.51 -14.68 7.26
C ILE A 347 -5.32 -15.28 5.87
N VAL A 348 -4.09 -15.26 5.31
CA VAL A 348 -3.83 -15.72 3.94
C VAL A 348 -4.11 -17.22 3.77
N PRO A 349 -3.64 -18.13 4.64
CA PRO A 349 -3.98 -19.54 4.53
C PRO A 349 -5.48 -19.83 4.68
N ILE A 350 -6.17 -19.14 5.58
CA ILE A 350 -7.63 -19.28 5.78
C ILE A 350 -8.36 -18.85 4.51
N TRP A 351 -8.04 -17.67 4.00
CA TRP A 351 -8.63 -17.14 2.77
C TRP A 351 -8.39 -18.07 1.57
N PHE A 352 -7.16 -18.59 1.43
CA PHE A 352 -6.82 -19.49 0.34
C PHE A 352 -7.60 -20.82 0.43
N SER A 353 -7.73 -21.38 1.63
CA SER A 353 -8.54 -22.58 1.87
C SER A 353 -10.01 -22.35 1.46
N ASP A 354 -10.57 -21.18 1.79
CA ASP A 354 -11.95 -20.84 1.42
C ASP A 354 -12.14 -20.71 -0.09
N ILE A 355 -11.16 -20.16 -0.82
CA ILE A 355 -11.19 -20.10 -2.29
C ILE A 355 -11.17 -21.49 -2.90
N VAL A 356 -10.28 -22.36 -2.41
CA VAL A 356 -10.19 -23.74 -2.91
C VAL A 356 -11.49 -24.49 -2.67
N LYS A 357 -12.13 -24.34 -1.51
CA LYS A 357 -13.44 -24.93 -1.22
C LYS A 357 -14.50 -24.41 -2.19
N ARG A 358 -14.63 -23.10 -2.36
CA ARG A 358 -15.63 -22.48 -3.27
C ARG A 358 -15.46 -22.91 -4.73
N LYS A 359 -14.21 -23.08 -5.19
CA LYS A 359 -13.96 -23.62 -6.54
C LYS A 359 -14.36 -25.08 -6.68
N ARG A 360 -14.22 -25.90 -5.63
CA ARG A 360 -14.67 -27.30 -5.64
C ARG A 360 -16.20 -27.44 -5.61
N THR A 361 -16.90 -26.50 -4.99
CA THR A 361 -18.37 -26.48 -4.93
C THR A 361 -19.03 -25.78 -6.12
N GLY A 362 -18.25 -25.23 -7.06
CA GLY A 362 -18.77 -24.51 -8.23
C GLY A 362 -19.40 -23.15 -7.92
N GLU A 363 -19.06 -22.55 -6.77
CA GLU A 363 -19.60 -21.24 -6.34
C GLU A 363 -18.79 -20.03 -6.87
N LEU A 364 -17.74 -20.30 -7.64
CA LEU A 364 -16.85 -19.30 -8.27
C LEU A 364 -16.78 -19.51 -9.77
#